data_3ab1f0e959b847439baf7e40b4ce65e3
#
_entry.id   3ab1f0e959b847439baf7e40b4ce65e3
#
_cell.length_a   1.000
_cell.length_b   1.000
_cell.length_c   1.000
_cell.angle_alpha   90.00
_cell.angle_beta   90.00
_cell.angle_gamma   90.00
#
_symmetry.space_group_name_H-M   'P 1'
#
loop_
_entity.id
_entity.type
_entity.pdbx_description
1 polymer ?
#
loop_
_entity_poly.entity_id
_entity_poly.type
_entity_poly.pdbx_seq_one_letter_code
_entity_poly.pdbx_strand_id
1 'polypeptide(L)'
;MGKKILIVDDSSIMRKMIKKTLESAEHCIVGEAKNGKDAIEMYKSLNPDLVTMDITMREMDGFAAAKEILAHDSKAQIIFLSNLDEDKYSEDAKRIGAKGYVNKHKAKDIIDLIERD
;
A
#
# COMPACT_ATOMS: atom_id res chain seq x y z
N MET A 1 -13.84 -6.63 11.90
CA MET A 1 -14.03 -7.05 10.50
C MET A 1 -12.91 -6.61 9.62
N GLY A 2 -12.48 -7.47 8.74
CA GLY A 2 -11.32 -7.20 7.90
C GLY A 2 -11.62 -6.28 6.74
N LYS A 3 -10.59 -5.58 6.30
CA LYS A 3 -10.64 -4.74 5.10
C LYS A 3 -10.17 -5.55 3.91
N LYS A 4 -10.63 -5.14 2.72
CA LYS A 4 -10.15 -5.69 1.45
C LYS A 4 -8.92 -4.91 1.04
N ILE A 5 -7.77 -5.58 0.95
CA ILE A 5 -6.48 -4.92 0.76
C ILE A 5 -5.81 -5.39 -0.52
N LEU A 6 -5.31 -4.43 -1.29
CA LEU A 6 -4.44 -4.67 -2.43
C LEU A 6 -3.00 -4.43 -1.98
N ILE A 7 -2.14 -5.43 -2.17
CA ILE A 7 -0.72 -5.32 -1.80
C ILE A 7 0.09 -5.03 -3.06
N VAL A 8 0.91 -3.98 -3.01
CA VAL A 8 1.76 -3.58 -4.14
C VAL A 8 3.22 -3.56 -3.70
N ASP A 9 4.03 -4.45 -4.26
CA ASP A 9 5.45 -4.55 -3.97
C ASP A 9 6.08 -5.37 -5.09
N ASP A 10 7.25 -4.96 -5.60
CA ASP A 10 7.91 -5.71 -6.67
C ASP A 10 8.62 -6.97 -6.16
N SER A 11 8.76 -7.13 -4.86
CA SER A 11 9.35 -8.32 -4.24
C SER A 11 8.27 -9.32 -3.87
N SER A 12 8.32 -10.51 -4.47
CA SER A 12 7.37 -11.58 -4.15
C SER A 12 7.49 -12.03 -2.70
N ILE A 13 8.70 -12.01 -2.17
CA ILE A 13 8.95 -12.38 -0.76
C ILE A 13 8.27 -11.39 0.18
N MET A 14 8.40 -10.10 -0.11
CA MET A 14 7.76 -9.07 0.71
C MET A 14 6.26 -9.12 0.61
N ARG A 15 5.70 -9.34 -0.60
CA ARG A 15 4.25 -9.49 -0.73
C ARG A 15 3.74 -10.64 0.13
N LYS A 16 4.46 -11.76 0.13
CA LYS A 16 4.10 -12.93 0.92
C LYS A 16 4.11 -12.63 2.42
N MET A 17 5.14 -11.92 2.88
CA MET A 17 5.25 -11.52 4.29
C MET A 17 4.12 -10.59 4.71
N ILE A 18 3.86 -9.58 3.90
CA ILE A 18 2.81 -8.60 4.17
C ILE A 18 1.44 -9.29 4.18
N LYS A 19 1.21 -10.14 3.19
CA LYS A 19 -0.03 -10.91 3.11
C LYS A 19 -0.27 -11.74 4.37
N LYS A 20 0.75 -12.47 4.80
CA LYS A 20 0.66 -13.29 6.01
C LYS A 20 0.35 -12.45 7.24
N THR A 21 1.04 -11.31 7.37
CA THR A 21 0.82 -10.39 8.49
C THR A 21 -0.61 -9.87 8.52
N LEU A 22 -1.10 -9.42 7.38
CA LEU A 22 -2.44 -8.84 7.30
C LEU A 22 -3.55 -9.88 7.45
N GLU A 23 -3.34 -11.06 6.89
CA GLU A 23 -4.31 -12.16 7.07
C GLU A 23 -4.38 -12.61 8.52
N SER A 24 -3.26 -12.56 9.25
CA SER A 24 -3.27 -12.91 10.67
C SER A 24 -4.07 -11.90 11.50
N ALA A 25 -4.26 -10.69 10.98
CA ALA A 25 -5.10 -9.67 11.61
C ALA A 25 -6.52 -9.66 11.02
N GLU A 26 -6.87 -10.71 10.29
CA GLU A 26 -8.20 -10.95 9.75
C GLU A 26 -8.61 -10.01 8.62
N HIS A 27 -7.62 -9.43 7.92
CA HIS A 27 -7.89 -8.68 6.69
C HIS A 27 -7.87 -9.62 5.49
N CYS A 28 -8.56 -9.22 4.42
CA CYS A 28 -8.66 -10.01 3.20
C CYS A 28 -7.80 -9.42 2.09
N ILE A 29 -6.87 -10.20 1.56
CA ILE A 29 -6.02 -9.74 0.46
C ILE A 29 -6.73 -10.07 -0.85
N VAL A 30 -7.19 -9.04 -1.55
CA VAL A 30 -7.96 -9.21 -2.79
C VAL A 30 -7.08 -9.23 -4.03
N GLY A 31 -5.84 -8.81 -3.92
CA GLY A 31 -4.92 -8.85 -5.05
C GLY A 31 -3.50 -8.48 -4.66
N GLU A 32 -2.56 -8.82 -5.53
CA GLU A 32 -1.15 -8.47 -5.38
C GLU A 32 -0.65 -7.92 -6.70
N ALA A 33 -0.08 -6.72 -6.66
CA ALA A 33 0.51 -6.09 -7.84
C ALA A 33 2.02 -6.01 -7.65
N LYS A 34 2.76 -6.20 -8.73
CA LYS A 34 4.23 -6.20 -8.70
C LYS A 34 4.84 -4.90 -9.21
N ASN A 35 4.03 -3.98 -9.69
CA ASN A 35 4.49 -2.67 -10.15
C ASN A 35 3.34 -1.68 -10.09
N GLY A 36 3.66 -0.40 -10.32
CA GLY A 36 2.68 0.66 -10.22
C GLY A 36 1.59 0.60 -11.27
N LYS A 37 1.92 0.18 -12.48
CA LYS A 37 0.96 0.08 -13.56
C LYS A 37 -0.10 -0.98 -13.25
N ASP A 38 0.33 -2.17 -12.82
CA ASP A 38 -0.59 -3.22 -12.41
C ASP A 38 -1.43 -2.78 -11.23
N ALA A 39 -0.84 -2.03 -10.29
CA ALA A 39 -1.56 -1.53 -9.13
C ALA A 39 -2.74 -0.64 -9.53
N ILE A 40 -2.52 0.25 -10.49
CA ILE A 40 -3.58 1.15 -10.97
C ILE A 40 -4.71 0.34 -11.60
N GLU A 41 -4.38 -0.59 -12.47
CA GLU A 41 -5.38 -1.44 -13.14
C GLU A 41 -6.14 -2.30 -12.15
N MET A 42 -5.44 -2.91 -11.20
CA MET A 42 -6.08 -3.76 -10.20
C MET A 42 -6.94 -2.95 -9.24
N TYR A 43 -6.53 -1.73 -8.90
CA TYR A 43 -7.36 -0.86 -8.07
C TYR A 43 -8.72 -0.61 -8.73
N LYS A 44 -8.71 -0.27 -10.01
CA LYS A 44 -9.95 -0.02 -10.75
C LYS A 44 -10.83 -1.25 -10.85
N SER A 45 -10.22 -2.42 -11.02
CA SER A 45 -10.91 -3.70 -11.18
C SER A 45 -11.46 -4.24 -9.86
N LEU A 46 -10.68 -4.15 -8.80
CA LEU A 46 -10.98 -4.80 -7.51
C LEU A 46 -11.64 -3.88 -6.49
N ASN A 47 -11.45 -2.59 -6.66
CA ASN A 47 -11.99 -1.58 -5.76
C ASN A 47 -11.73 -1.90 -4.27
N PRO A 48 -10.46 -2.06 -3.87
CA PRO A 48 -10.14 -2.44 -2.50
C PRO A 48 -10.44 -1.31 -1.51
N ASP A 49 -10.54 -1.67 -0.25
CA ASP A 49 -10.72 -0.68 0.83
C ASP A 49 -9.43 0.07 1.12
N LEU A 50 -8.29 -0.58 0.86
CA LEU A 50 -6.99 -0.02 1.21
C LEU A 50 -5.91 -0.63 0.33
N VAL A 51 -4.87 0.16 0.06
CA VAL A 51 -3.69 -0.28 -0.70
C VAL A 51 -2.45 -0.12 0.17
N THR A 52 -1.62 -1.18 0.25
CA THR A 52 -0.27 -1.02 0.78
C THR A 52 0.66 -0.89 -0.43
N MET A 53 1.45 0.16 -0.47
CA MET A 53 2.21 0.54 -1.66
C MET A 53 3.69 0.69 -1.35
N ASP A 54 4.50 -0.14 -1.98
CA ASP A 54 5.95 0.04 -1.95
C ASP A 54 6.31 1.30 -2.74
N ILE A 55 7.31 2.03 -2.29
CA ILE A 55 7.72 3.27 -2.95
C ILE A 55 8.62 2.99 -4.14
N THR A 56 9.65 2.18 -3.95
CA THR A 56 10.66 1.93 -4.99
C THR A 56 10.30 0.68 -5.78
N MET A 57 9.83 0.88 -7.02
CA MET A 57 9.48 -0.20 -7.93
C MET A 57 10.02 0.10 -9.32
N ARG A 58 10.14 -0.93 -10.15
CA ARG A 58 10.83 -0.83 -11.44
C ARG A 58 10.14 0.04 -12.46
N GLU A 59 8.91 -0.23 -12.83
CA GLU A 59 8.27 0.47 -13.95
C GLU A 59 7.68 1.81 -13.57
N MET A 60 7.03 1.88 -12.43
CA MET A 60 6.40 3.10 -11.95
C MET A 60 6.51 3.09 -10.45
N ASP A 61 7.10 4.11 -9.86
CA ASP A 61 7.27 4.15 -8.40
C ASP A 61 5.93 4.34 -7.69
N GLY A 62 5.94 4.09 -6.38
CA GLY A 62 4.72 4.11 -5.58
C GLY A 62 4.03 5.46 -5.53
N PHE A 63 4.79 6.55 -5.54
CA PHE A 63 4.20 7.89 -5.52
C PHE A 63 3.45 8.19 -6.82
N ALA A 64 4.04 7.84 -7.96
CA ALA A 64 3.39 8.04 -9.25
C ALA A 64 2.11 7.22 -9.35
N ALA A 65 2.16 5.96 -8.92
CA ALA A 65 0.98 5.09 -8.92
C ALA A 65 -0.11 5.63 -7.99
N ALA A 66 0.28 6.09 -6.80
CA ALA A 66 -0.67 6.64 -5.83
C ALA A 66 -1.37 7.88 -6.37
N LYS A 67 -0.64 8.76 -7.05
CA LYS A 67 -1.24 9.95 -7.65
C LYS A 67 -2.32 9.59 -8.66
N GLU A 68 -2.08 8.58 -9.49
CA GLU A 68 -3.06 8.14 -10.47
C GLU A 68 -4.26 7.46 -9.82
N ILE A 69 -4.03 6.66 -8.79
CA ILE A 69 -5.13 6.04 -8.05
C ILE A 69 -6.00 7.11 -7.40
N LEU A 70 -5.38 8.12 -6.78
CA LEU A 70 -6.12 9.20 -6.13
C LEU A 70 -6.83 10.11 -7.14
N ALA A 71 -6.31 10.24 -8.35
CA ALA A 71 -6.99 10.97 -9.41
C ALA A 71 -8.25 10.23 -9.88
N HIS A 72 -8.22 8.89 -9.83
CA HIS A 72 -9.36 8.05 -10.18
C HIS A 72 -10.38 8.00 -9.03
N ASP A 73 -9.89 7.91 -7.80
CA ASP A 73 -10.73 7.82 -6.61
C ASP A 73 -10.10 8.65 -5.48
N SER A 74 -10.60 9.85 -5.28
CA SER A 74 -10.05 10.79 -4.30
C SER A 74 -10.15 10.29 -2.86
N LYS A 75 -10.97 9.27 -2.63
CA LYS A 75 -11.15 8.67 -1.29
C LYS A 75 -10.28 7.43 -1.08
N ALA A 76 -9.44 7.08 -2.05
CA ALA A 76 -8.57 5.91 -1.94
C ALA A 76 -7.67 6.04 -0.71
N GLN A 77 -7.56 4.94 0.03
CA GLN A 77 -6.69 4.89 1.21
C GLN A 77 -5.41 4.14 0.87
N ILE A 78 -4.29 4.84 0.95
CA ILE A 78 -2.99 4.30 0.57
C ILE A 78 -2.03 4.43 1.74
N ILE A 79 -1.41 3.31 2.11
CA ILE A 79 -0.35 3.29 3.10
C ILE A 79 0.94 2.95 2.36
N PHE A 80 1.91 3.85 2.40
CA PHE A 80 3.22 3.58 1.81
C PHE A 80 4.05 2.74 2.75
N LEU A 81 4.69 1.71 2.19
CA LEU A 81 5.61 0.85 2.92
C LEU A 81 6.99 0.97 2.28
N SER A 82 8.02 1.06 3.09
CA SER A 82 9.37 1.23 2.59
C SER A 82 10.40 0.58 3.50
N ASN A 83 11.53 0.14 2.92
CA ASN A 83 12.72 -0.25 3.67
C ASN A 83 13.56 0.96 4.03
N LEU A 84 13.23 2.10 3.45
CA LEU A 84 14.03 3.30 3.55
C LEU A 84 13.69 4.06 4.83
N ASP A 85 14.52 5.04 5.16
CA ASP A 85 14.31 5.89 6.31
C ASP A 85 12.97 6.63 6.17
N GLU A 86 12.12 6.52 7.18
CA GLU A 86 10.80 7.13 7.17
C GLU A 86 10.84 8.63 6.91
N ASP A 87 11.81 9.31 7.49
CA ASP A 87 11.89 10.78 7.41
C ASP A 87 12.10 11.28 5.98
N LYS A 88 12.67 10.45 5.13
CA LYS A 88 12.99 10.87 3.77
C LYS A 88 11.75 11.08 2.91
N TYR A 89 10.73 10.25 3.08
CA TYR A 89 9.56 10.27 2.20
C TYR A 89 8.24 10.61 2.90
N SER A 90 8.26 10.77 4.22
CA SER A 90 7.02 10.98 4.97
C SER A 90 6.29 12.27 4.57
N GLU A 91 7.04 13.33 4.28
CA GLU A 91 6.44 14.59 3.83
C GLU A 91 5.76 14.45 2.47
N ASP A 92 6.40 13.72 1.55
CA ASP A 92 5.84 13.48 0.22
C ASP A 92 4.57 12.64 0.32
N ALA A 93 4.55 11.64 1.20
CA ALA A 93 3.38 10.81 1.43
C ALA A 93 2.20 11.65 1.94
N LYS A 94 2.44 12.55 2.89
CA LYS A 94 1.41 13.44 3.40
C LYS A 94 0.89 14.38 2.33
N ARG A 95 1.78 14.92 1.52
CA ARG A 95 1.44 15.88 0.48
C ARG A 95 0.53 15.24 -0.58
N ILE A 96 0.72 13.99 -0.88
CA ILE A 96 -0.09 13.24 -1.84
C ILE A 96 -1.47 12.92 -1.26
N GLY A 97 -1.58 12.82 0.06
CA GLY A 97 -2.84 12.47 0.71
C GLY A 97 -2.92 11.01 1.14
N ALA A 98 -1.78 10.38 1.39
CA ALA A 98 -1.74 9.01 1.88
C ALA A 98 -2.27 8.91 3.30
N LYS A 99 -2.83 7.76 3.64
CA LYS A 99 -3.27 7.47 5.00
C LYS A 99 -2.08 7.39 5.96
N GLY A 100 -0.94 6.89 5.47
CA GLY A 100 0.23 6.79 6.29
C GLY A 100 1.47 6.33 5.54
N TYR A 101 2.57 6.26 6.27
CA TYR A 101 3.86 5.88 5.78
C TYR A 101 4.58 5.12 6.89
N VAL A 102 4.91 3.85 6.67
CA VAL A 102 5.56 3.01 7.66
C VAL A 102 6.65 2.13 7.06
N ASN A 103 7.55 1.67 7.91
CA ASN A 103 8.58 0.72 7.53
C ASN A 103 7.96 -0.66 7.35
N LYS A 104 8.23 -1.33 6.24
CA LYS A 104 7.59 -2.62 5.94
C LYS A 104 8.05 -3.77 6.85
N HIS A 105 9.06 -3.56 7.66
CA HIS A 105 9.48 -4.55 8.66
C HIS A 105 8.82 -4.35 10.02
N LYS A 106 8.00 -3.31 10.17
CA LYS A 106 7.27 -3.04 11.41
C LYS A 106 5.81 -3.45 11.25
N ALA A 107 5.57 -4.75 11.29
CA ALA A 107 4.24 -5.33 11.05
C ALA A 107 3.16 -4.75 11.96
N LYS A 108 3.49 -4.54 13.24
CA LYS A 108 2.54 -3.98 14.18
C LYS A 108 2.09 -2.59 13.78
N ASP A 109 3.04 -1.76 13.32
CA ASP A 109 2.71 -0.38 12.92
C ASP A 109 1.80 -0.38 11.69
N ILE A 110 2.01 -1.33 10.77
CA ILE A 110 1.15 -1.48 9.59
C ILE A 110 -0.28 -1.78 10.02
N ILE A 111 -0.45 -2.77 10.90
CA ILE A 111 -1.77 -3.19 11.38
C ILE A 111 -2.45 -2.05 12.12
N ASP A 112 -1.73 -1.37 13.01
CA ASP A 112 -2.28 -0.26 13.79
C ASP A 112 -2.80 0.84 12.88
N LEU A 113 -2.04 1.17 11.84
CA LEU A 113 -2.41 2.23 10.90
C LEU A 113 -3.62 1.83 10.06
N ILE A 114 -3.70 0.56 9.63
CA ILE A 114 -4.84 0.05 8.87
C ILE A 114 -6.13 0.14 9.69
N GLU A 115 -6.04 -0.18 10.97
CA GLU A 115 -7.22 -0.25 11.85
C GLU A 115 -7.60 1.10 12.44
N ARG A 116 -6.79 2.12 12.23
CA ARG A 116 -7.08 3.47 12.68
C ARG A 116 -8.05 4.15 11.72
N ASP A 117 -9.07 4.74 12.26
CA ASP A 117 -10.06 5.48 11.45
C ASP A 117 -9.61 6.89 11.07
#